data_75741da8cdf00e12f263885a1cdab5be
#
_entry.id   75741da8cdf00e12f263885a1cdab5be
#
_cell.length_a   1.000
_cell.length_b   1.000
_cell.length_c   1.000
_cell.angle_alpha   90.00
_cell.angle_beta   90.00
_cell.angle_gamma   90.00
#
_symmetry.space_group_name_H-M   'P 1'
#
loop_
_entity.id
_entity.type
_entity.pdbx_description
1 polymer ?
#
loop_
_entity_poly.entity_id
_entity_poly.type
_entity_poly.pdbx_seq_one_letter_code
_entity_poly.pdbx_strand_id
1 'polypeptide(L)'
;GAIFGNPRLRNTGSAQVILNEVSGLSASNLRGVIEVAGQRADVIIANPRGIIGNGAGFINANRVTLTTGKPVWGSNGSLDSFHVTTGEIQVGTNGINARNSNQLDLVAQKVLFNGYISANDLNVIAGKNDVNYATLNASSLGATSDLAIDMSKYGGMYANKIYLISTNDGVGVNTEGYIN
;
A
#
# COMPACT_ATOMS: atom_id res chain seq x y z
N GLY A 1 -16.48 -19.13 13.51
CA GLY A 1 -17.74 -18.96 12.78
C GLY A 1 -17.59 -19.46 11.36
N ALA A 2 -18.67 -19.99 10.78
CA ALA A 2 -18.67 -20.41 9.38
C ALA A 2 -18.82 -19.18 8.48
N ILE A 3 -18.01 -19.11 7.42
CA ILE A 3 -18.13 -18.09 6.38
C ILE A 3 -18.99 -18.68 5.26
N PHE A 4 -20.11 -18.04 4.98
CA PHE A 4 -21.00 -18.44 3.91
C PHE A 4 -20.76 -17.60 2.67
N GLY A 5 -20.69 -18.25 1.49
CA GLY A 5 -20.58 -17.54 0.22
C GLY A 5 -21.80 -16.64 -0.02
N ASN A 6 -21.57 -15.49 -0.65
CA ASN A 6 -22.65 -14.58 -1.03
C ASN A 6 -23.49 -15.21 -2.16
N PRO A 7 -24.79 -15.50 -1.92
CA PRO A 7 -25.65 -16.14 -2.94
C PRO A 7 -25.79 -15.31 -4.23
N ARG A 8 -25.57 -13.99 -4.15
CA ARG A 8 -25.65 -13.08 -5.31
C ARG A 8 -24.45 -13.18 -6.25
N LEU A 9 -23.34 -13.81 -5.79
CA LEU A 9 -22.11 -13.96 -6.57
C LEU A 9 -22.00 -15.34 -7.25
N ARG A 10 -23.02 -16.20 -7.17
CA ARG A 10 -22.96 -17.59 -7.64
C ARG A 10 -22.53 -17.76 -9.10
N ASN A 11 -22.78 -16.79 -9.96
CA ASN A 11 -22.50 -16.84 -11.40
C ASN A 11 -21.36 -15.88 -11.86
N THR A 12 -20.75 -15.13 -10.98
CA THR A 12 -19.75 -14.11 -11.34
C THR A 12 -18.32 -14.52 -10.97
N GLY A 13 -18.14 -15.68 -10.35
CA GLY A 13 -16.84 -16.10 -9.82
C GLY A 13 -16.45 -15.37 -8.54
N SER A 14 -15.26 -15.67 -8.02
CA SER A 14 -14.71 -14.99 -6.85
C SER A 14 -14.10 -13.65 -7.24
N ALA A 15 -14.15 -12.66 -6.32
CA ALA A 15 -13.49 -11.38 -6.51
C ALA A 15 -11.97 -11.60 -6.67
N GLN A 16 -11.38 -10.97 -7.68
CA GLN A 16 -9.93 -10.96 -7.89
C GLN A 16 -9.26 -9.78 -7.18
N VAL A 17 -10.00 -8.72 -6.92
CA VAL A 17 -9.56 -7.52 -6.22
C VAL A 17 -10.58 -7.17 -5.13
N ILE A 18 -10.09 -6.94 -3.94
CA ILE A 18 -10.86 -6.49 -2.77
C ILE A 18 -10.35 -5.10 -2.40
N LEU A 19 -11.16 -4.08 -2.66
CA LEU A 19 -10.87 -2.69 -2.27
C LEU A 19 -11.61 -2.33 -0.99
N ASN A 20 -10.85 -1.92 0.02
CA ASN A 20 -11.35 -1.27 1.22
C ASN A 20 -11.01 0.22 1.17
N GLU A 21 -11.96 1.04 0.76
CA GLU A 21 -11.83 2.49 0.73
C GLU A 21 -12.39 3.08 2.03
N VAL A 22 -11.54 3.80 2.76
CA VAL A 22 -11.90 4.43 4.03
C VAL A 22 -12.25 5.89 3.80
N SER A 23 -13.51 6.23 4.04
CA SER A 23 -14.04 7.60 3.94
C SER A 23 -14.06 8.36 5.28
N GLY A 24 -13.57 7.74 6.34
CA GLY A 24 -13.53 8.34 7.69
C GLY A 24 -12.51 9.48 7.82
N LEU A 25 -12.51 10.14 8.99
CA LEU A 25 -11.65 11.29 9.26
C LEU A 25 -10.31 10.93 9.91
N SER A 26 -10.08 9.65 10.22
CA SER A 26 -8.88 9.17 10.93
C SER A 26 -8.05 8.22 10.07
N ALA A 27 -6.75 8.14 10.36
CA ALA A 27 -5.88 7.15 9.77
C ALA A 27 -6.30 5.72 10.13
N SER A 28 -6.05 4.79 9.23
CA SER A 28 -6.25 3.35 9.46
C SER A 28 -5.09 2.77 10.26
N ASN A 29 -5.39 2.01 11.31
CA ASN A 29 -4.39 1.29 12.10
C ASN A 29 -4.47 -0.20 11.81
N LEU A 30 -3.44 -0.74 11.16
CA LEU A 30 -3.31 -2.16 10.83
C LEU A 30 -2.39 -2.83 11.86
N ARG A 31 -2.97 -3.59 12.81
CA ARG A 31 -2.27 -4.18 13.96
C ARG A 31 -2.39 -5.70 14.06
N GLY A 32 -2.75 -6.35 12.98
CA GLY A 32 -2.96 -7.79 12.98
C GLY A 32 -2.98 -8.35 11.58
N VAL A 33 -3.36 -9.61 11.48
CA VAL A 33 -3.40 -10.32 10.21
C VAL A 33 -4.72 -10.03 9.49
N ILE A 34 -4.60 -9.68 8.21
CA ILE A 34 -5.71 -9.54 7.26
C ILE A 34 -5.72 -10.77 6.38
N GLU A 35 -6.82 -11.51 6.39
CA GLU A 35 -6.97 -12.74 5.63
C GLU A 35 -8.05 -12.62 4.57
N VAL A 36 -7.74 -13.06 3.36
CA VAL A 36 -8.76 -13.24 2.32
C VAL A 36 -9.41 -14.59 2.50
N ALA A 37 -10.69 -14.58 2.89
CA ALA A 37 -11.46 -15.81 3.04
C ALA A 37 -11.90 -16.33 1.68
N GLY A 38 -11.43 -17.50 1.30
CA GLY A 38 -11.78 -18.16 0.04
C GLY A 38 -10.66 -18.10 -1.00
N GLN A 39 -10.97 -17.72 -2.22
CA GLN A 39 -9.99 -17.66 -3.30
C GLN A 39 -9.03 -16.49 -3.11
N ARG A 40 -7.76 -16.71 -3.41
CA ARG A 40 -6.70 -15.70 -3.31
C ARG A 40 -7.03 -14.49 -4.19
N ALA A 41 -6.88 -13.28 -3.64
CA ALA A 41 -7.21 -12.02 -4.32
C ALA A 41 -6.19 -10.93 -4.00
N ASP A 42 -6.18 -9.88 -4.81
CA ASP A 42 -5.46 -8.66 -4.49
C ASP A 42 -6.24 -7.87 -3.42
N VAL A 43 -5.51 -7.31 -2.45
CA VAL A 43 -6.09 -6.53 -1.35
C VAL A 43 -5.60 -5.09 -1.45
N ILE A 44 -6.53 -4.15 -1.51
CA ILE A 44 -6.24 -2.72 -1.54
C ILE A 44 -6.89 -2.07 -0.32
N ILE A 45 -6.09 -1.33 0.45
CA ILE A 45 -6.57 -0.48 1.53
C ILE A 45 -6.22 0.95 1.17
N ALA A 46 -7.24 1.76 0.91
CA ALA A 46 -7.12 3.15 0.51
C ALA A 46 -7.66 4.07 1.61
N ASN A 47 -6.82 4.92 2.17
CA ASN A 47 -7.23 5.91 3.17
C ASN A 47 -6.44 7.23 2.99
N PRO A 48 -7.08 8.28 2.44
CA PRO A 48 -6.42 9.58 2.27
C PRO A 48 -5.95 10.25 3.56
N ARG A 49 -6.44 9.79 4.73
CA ARG A 49 -6.04 10.31 6.05
C ARG A 49 -4.80 9.64 6.61
N GLY A 50 -4.29 8.61 5.93
CA GLY A 50 -3.09 7.87 6.30
C GLY A 50 -3.35 6.43 6.71
N ILE A 51 -2.27 5.66 6.75
CA ILE A 51 -2.27 4.27 7.16
C ILE A 51 -1.07 4.03 8.08
N ILE A 52 -1.31 3.39 9.21
CA ILE A 52 -0.27 2.97 10.15
C ILE A 52 -0.25 1.44 10.18
N GLY A 53 0.80 0.85 9.60
CA GLY A 53 1.06 -0.58 9.68
C GLY A 53 1.98 -0.88 10.86
N ASN A 54 1.45 -1.48 11.93
CA ASN A 54 2.21 -1.75 13.15
C ASN A 54 1.91 -3.17 13.67
N GLY A 55 2.59 -4.15 13.11
CA GLY A 55 2.32 -5.57 13.30
C GLY A 55 1.30 -6.11 12.30
N ALA A 56 1.19 -5.49 11.14
CA ALA A 56 0.32 -5.96 10.08
C ALA A 56 0.90 -7.18 9.37
N GLY A 57 0.03 -8.12 9.03
CA GLY A 57 0.34 -9.29 8.20
C GLY A 57 -0.77 -9.58 7.20
N PHE A 58 -0.47 -10.40 6.19
CA PHE A 58 -1.43 -10.75 5.15
C PHE A 58 -1.42 -12.25 4.86
N ILE A 59 -2.60 -12.85 4.78
CA ILE A 59 -2.80 -14.26 4.45
C ILE A 59 -3.72 -14.36 3.25
N ASN A 60 -3.35 -15.22 2.31
CA ASN A 60 -4.12 -15.49 1.10
C ASN A 60 -4.38 -14.25 0.21
N ALA A 61 -3.55 -13.19 0.37
CA ALA A 61 -3.51 -12.05 -0.52
C ALA A 61 -2.44 -12.27 -1.59
N ASN A 62 -2.76 -11.99 -2.86
CA ASN A 62 -1.80 -12.10 -3.95
C ASN A 62 -0.91 -10.86 -4.01
N ARG A 63 -1.51 -9.71 -4.13
CA ARG A 63 -0.90 -8.39 -4.08
C ARG A 63 -1.56 -7.58 -2.97
N VAL A 64 -0.78 -6.83 -2.22
CA VAL A 64 -1.28 -5.91 -1.20
C VAL A 64 -0.89 -4.51 -1.60
N THR A 65 -1.86 -3.60 -1.68
CA THR A 65 -1.62 -2.18 -1.91
C THR A 65 -2.15 -1.38 -0.74
N LEU A 66 -1.27 -0.68 -0.06
CA LEU A 66 -1.62 0.34 0.94
C LEU A 66 -1.45 1.69 0.28
N THR A 67 -2.51 2.51 0.25
CA THR A 67 -2.45 3.80 -0.44
C THR A 67 -3.19 4.91 0.29
N THR A 68 -2.64 6.13 0.21
CA THR A 68 -3.35 7.36 0.58
C THR A 68 -4.03 8.00 -0.63
N GLY A 69 -3.85 7.44 -1.83
CA GLY A 69 -4.53 7.87 -3.04
C GLY A 69 -6.00 7.50 -3.07
N LYS A 70 -6.80 8.34 -3.70
CA LYS A 70 -8.19 8.01 -4.01
C LYS A 70 -8.21 7.10 -5.23
N PRO A 71 -8.98 5.98 -5.19
CA PRO A 71 -9.14 5.13 -6.37
C PRO A 71 -9.81 5.88 -7.53
N VAL A 72 -9.25 5.72 -8.72
CA VAL A 72 -9.80 6.25 -9.97
C VAL A 72 -10.21 5.06 -10.84
N TRP A 73 -11.45 5.09 -11.31
CA TRP A 73 -12.03 4.00 -12.06
C TRP A 73 -12.02 4.31 -13.56
N GLY A 74 -11.60 3.36 -14.35
CA GLY A 74 -11.69 3.42 -15.80
C GLY A 74 -13.12 3.29 -16.32
N SER A 75 -13.34 3.64 -17.57
CA SER A 75 -14.66 3.58 -18.22
C SER A 75 -15.24 2.16 -18.30
N ASN A 76 -14.41 1.16 -18.21
CA ASN A 76 -14.79 -0.27 -18.16
C ASN A 76 -15.12 -0.78 -16.75
N GLY A 77 -15.08 0.09 -15.73
CA GLY A 77 -15.32 -0.26 -14.33
C GLY A 77 -14.15 -0.95 -13.63
N SER A 78 -12.97 -1.06 -14.25
CA SER A 78 -11.75 -1.52 -13.59
C SER A 78 -11.06 -0.39 -12.84
N LEU A 79 -10.28 -0.74 -11.82
CA LEU A 79 -9.41 0.21 -11.14
C LEU A 79 -8.27 0.61 -12.07
N ASP A 80 -8.17 1.90 -12.39
CA ASP A 80 -7.17 2.45 -13.30
C ASP A 80 -5.95 2.98 -12.55
N SER A 81 -6.16 3.86 -11.58
CA SER A 81 -5.07 4.53 -10.89
C SER A 81 -5.45 4.96 -9.46
N PHE A 82 -4.46 5.48 -8.74
CA PHE A 82 -4.61 6.15 -7.46
C PHE A 82 -4.20 7.62 -7.59
N HIS A 83 -5.11 8.53 -7.25
CA HIS A 83 -4.84 9.97 -7.21
C HIS A 83 -4.33 10.37 -5.81
N VAL A 84 -3.01 10.51 -5.68
CA VAL A 84 -2.31 10.79 -4.41
C VAL A 84 -2.03 12.28 -4.30
N THR A 85 -2.69 12.96 -3.37
CA THR A 85 -2.48 14.40 -3.11
C THR A 85 -2.07 14.70 -1.67
N THR A 86 -2.25 13.74 -0.77
CA THR A 86 -2.04 13.93 0.67
C THR A 86 -1.83 12.58 1.35
N GLY A 87 -1.52 12.63 2.64
CA GLY A 87 -1.50 11.48 3.53
C GLY A 87 -0.15 10.79 3.62
N GLU A 88 0.01 10.03 4.71
CA GLU A 88 1.23 9.35 5.08
C GLU A 88 0.96 7.87 5.33
N ILE A 89 1.87 7.02 4.87
CA ILE A 89 1.95 5.64 5.33
C ILE A 89 3.10 5.55 6.33
N GLN A 90 2.80 5.07 7.53
CA GLN A 90 3.78 4.83 8.57
C GLN A 90 3.95 3.35 8.84
N VAL A 91 5.18 2.87 8.76
CA VAL A 91 5.57 1.55 9.25
C VAL A 91 6.00 1.72 10.70
N GLY A 92 5.18 1.24 11.62
CA GLY A 92 5.45 1.31 13.06
C GLY A 92 6.51 0.28 13.50
N THR A 93 6.89 0.34 14.77
CA THR A 93 7.99 -0.46 15.33
C THR A 93 7.80 -1.98 15.25
N ASN A 94 6.55 -2.46 15.19
CA ASN A 94 6.25 -3.89 15.01
C ASN A 94 6.22 -4.31 13.53
N GLY A 95 6.47 -3.37 12.60
CA GLY A 95 6.66 -3.64 11.19
C GLY A 95 5.42 -4.06 10.42
N ILE A 96 5.68 -4.49 9.18
CA ILE A 96 4.71 -5.12 8.27
C ILE A 96 5.33 -6.39 7.69
N ASN A 97 4.59 -7.51 7.76
CA ASN A 97 5.00 -8.76 7.15
C ASN A 97 4.07 -9.13 5.98
N ALA A 98 4.58 -8.99 4.76
CA ALA A 98 3.88 -9.33 3.52
C ALA A 98 4.55 -10.49 2.75
N ARG A 99 5.36 -11.33 3.40
CA ARG A 99 6.07 -12.46 2.75
C ARG A 99 5.13 -13.53 2.17
N ASN A 100 3.91 -13.61 2.67
CA ASN A 100 2.88 -14.52 2.13
C ASN A 100 2.16 -13.97 0.89
N SER A 101 2.46 -12.72 0.51
CA SER A 101 1.96 -12.08 -0.72
C SER A 101 3.09 -11.99 -1.74
N ASN A 102 2.76 -12.00 -3.03
CA ASN A 102 3.78 -11.87 -4.07
C ASN A 102 4.36 -10.45 -4.09
N GLN A 103 3.53 -9.45 -3.77
CA GLN A 103 3.90 -8.04 -3.90
C GLN A 103 3.24 -7.19 -2.81
N LEU A 104 3.98 -6.23 -2.29
CA LEU A 104 3.51 -5.16 -1.41
C LEU A 104 3.79 -3.81 -2.05
N ASP A 105 2.76 -2.99 -2.21
CA ASP A 105 2.87 -1.62 -2.71
C ASP A 105 2.49 -0.65 -1.59
N LEU A 106 3.35 0.34 -1.37
CA LEU A 106 3.10 1.51 -0.54
C LEU A 106 3.04 2.72 -1.46
N VAL A 107 1.85 3.32 -1.60
CA VAL A 107 1.60 4.42 -2.53
C VAL A 107 1.01 5.60 -1.75
N ALA A 108 1.81 6.63 -1.46
CA ALA A 108 1.40 7.74 -0.59
C ALA A 108 2.14 9.03 -0.93
N GLN A 109 1.65 10.17 -0.41
CA GLN A 109 2.43 11.40 -0.49
C GLN A 109 3.74 11.26 0.30
N LYS A 110 3.70 10.61 1.47
CA LYS A 110 4.86 10.38 2.32
C LYS A 110 4.85 8.97 2.90
N VAL A 111 6.03 8.37 3.03
CA VAL A 111 6.20 7.05 3.65
C VAL A 111 7.29 7.12 4.71
N LEU A 112 6.96 6.73 5.94
CA LEU A 112 7.88 6.70 7.08
C LEU A 112 8.13 5.27 7.53
N PHE A 113 9.39 4.92 7.75
CA PHE A 113 9.81 3.61 8.22
C PHE A 113 10.44 3.72 9.61
N ASN A 114 9.67 3.41 10.65
CA ASN A 114 10.14 3.30 12.05
C ASN A 114 10.29 1.84 12.50
N GLY A 115 10.02 0.90 11.62
CA GLY A 115 10.15 -0.53 11.81
C GLY A 115 10.42 -1.24 10.51
N TYR A 116 10.43 -2.58 10.55
CA TYR A 116 10.82 -3.41 9.41
C TYR A 116 9.64 -3.76 8.51
N ILE A 117 9.90 -3.78 7.21
CA ILE A 117 9.04 -4.45 6.22
C ILE A 117 9.75 -5.72 5.75
N SER A 118 8.97 -6.80 5.67
CA SER A 118 9.36 -8.02 4.99
C SER A 118 8.38 -8.35 3.89
N ALA A 119 8.84 -8.42 2.64
CA ALA A 119 8.02 -8.70 1.46
C ALA A 119 8.79 -9.60 0.48
N ASN A 120 8.12 -10.07 -0.58
CA ASN A 120 8.80 -10.64 -1.74
C ASN A 120 9.19 -9.50 -2.69
N ASP A 121 8.24 -8.84 -3.32
CA ASP A 121 8.47 -7.63 -4.08
C ASP A 121 7.91 -6.44 -3.30
N LEU A 122 8.73 -5.43 -3.05
CA LEU A 122 8.35 -4.20 -2.35
C LEU A 122 8.46 -3.01 -3.31
N ASN A 123 7.34 -2.31 -3.50
CA ASN A 123 7.30 -1.06 -4.25
C ASN A 123 6.88 0.07 -3.32
N VAL A 124 7.65 1.15 -3.29
CA VAL A 124 7.37 2.36 -2.51
C VAL A 124 7.34 3.53 -3.47
N ILE A 125 6.18 4.14 -3.62
CA ILE A 125 5.95 5.27 -4.51
C ILE A 125 5.46 6.43 -3.65
N ALA A 126 6.28 7.46 -3.54
CA ALA A 126 6.02 8.61 -2.69
C ALA A 126 6.02 9.92 -3.47
N GLY A 127 5.20 10.86 -3.02
CA GLY A 127 4.98 12.16 -3.64
C GLY A 127 3.52 12.34 -4.06
N LYS A 128 3.20 13.53 -4.58
CA LYS A 128 1.89 13.80 -5.19
C LYS A 128 1.87 13.24 -6.61
N ASN A 129 1.12 12.19 -6.83
CA ASN A 129 1.16 11.43 -8.08
C ASN A 129 -0.21 10.90 -8.48
N ASP A 130 -0.41 10.77 -9.78
CA ASP A 130 -1.32 9.77 -10.32
C ASP A 130 -0.52 8.50 -10.59
N VAL A 131 -0.87 7.41 -9.88
CA VAL A 131 -0.15 6.14 -9.96
C VAL A 131 -1.02 5.10 -10.60
N ASN A 132 -0.63 4.62 -11.78
CA ASN A 132 -1.36 3.54 -12.47
C ASN A 132 -1.31 2.25 -11.66
N TYR A 133 -2.47 1.62 -11.43
CA TYR A 133 -2.56 0.43 -10.59
C TYR A 133 -1.83 -0.77 -11.18
N ALA A 134 -1.93 -0.99 -12.47
CA ALA A 134 -1.36 -2.17 -13.11
C ALA A 134 0.17 -2.07 -13.27
N THR A 135 0.68 -0.91 -13.66
CA THR A 135 2.10 -0.71 -14.03
C THR A 135 2.94 -0.06 -12.95
N LEU A 136 2.31 0.58 -11.96
CA LEU A 136 2.93 1.43 -10.94
C LEU A 136 3.66 2.66 -11.51
N ASN A 137 3.42 3.00 -12.77
CA ASN A 137 3.94 4.25 -13.32
C ASN A 137 3.32 5.43 -12.59
N ALA A 138 4.19 6.33 -12.12
CA ALA A 138 3.80 7.52 -11.38
C ALA A 138 3.96 8.76 -12.26
N SER A 139 2.91 9.56 -12.36
CA SER A 139 2.91 10.87 -13.02
C SER A 139 2.78 11.94 -11.94
N SER A 140 3.79 12.82 -11.83
CA SER A 140 3.82 13.86 -10.81
C SER A 140 2.69 14.87 -11.00
N LEU A 141 2.01 15.22 -9.91
CA LEU A 141 0.99 16.27 -9.82
C LEU A 141 1.54 17.62 -9.32
N GLY A 142 2.83 17.71 -9.19
CA GLY A 142 3.55 18.86 -8.68
C GLY A 142 4.46 18.52 -7.51
N ALA A 143 5.57 19.22 -7.44
CA ALA A 143 6.56 19.00 -6.40
C ALA A 143 6.08 19.53 -5.03
N THR A 144 6.53 18.86 -3.97
CA THR A 144 6.50 19.39 -2.60
C THR A 144 7.93 19.41 -2.09
N SER A 145 8.22 20.33 -1.18
CA SER A 145 9.54 20.41 -0.52
C SER A 145 9.70 19.39 0.62
N ASP A 146 8.68 18.56 0.86
CA ASP A 146 8.69 17.60 1.95
C ASP A 146 9.45 16.35 1.58
N LEU A 147 10.14 15.76 2.56
CA LEU A 147 10.79 14.47 2.46
C LEU A 147 9.73 13.39 2.15
N ALA A 148 9.85 12.72 1.01
CA ALA A 148 8.85 11.78 0.54
C ALA A 148 8.99 10.40 1.19
N ILE A 149 10.23 9.91 1.32
CA ILE A 149 10.55 8.63 1.95
C ILE A 149 11.55 8.91 3.06
N ASP A 150 11.18 8.58 4.29
CA ASP A 150 12.03 8.74 5.46
C ASP A 150 12.15 7.43 6.23
N MET A 151 13.38 6.97 6.41
CA MET A 151 13.69 5.75 7.14
C MET A 151 14.59 6.06 8.32
N SER A 152 14.04 5.90 9.51
CA SER A 152 14.82 6.01 10.74
C SER A 152 15.86 4.89 10.86
N LYS A 153 16.85 5.05 11.75
CA LYS A 153 17.85 4.02 12.04
C LYS A 153 17.27 2.67 12.52
N TYR A 154 16.03 2.65 12.95
CA TYR A 154 15.30 1.44 13.36
C TYR A 154 14.42 0.88 12.25
N GLY A 155 14.31 1.58 11.12
CA GLY A 155 13.56 1.13 9.96
C GLY A 155 14.37 0.18 9.10
N GLY A 156 13.69 -0.61 8.29
CA GLY A 156 14.34 -1.47 7.32
C GLY A 156 13.37 -2.04 6.30
N MET A 157 13.88 -2.28 5.11
CA MET A 157 13.19 -2.94 4.01
C MET A 157 13.94 -4.22 3.66
N TYR A 158 13.25 -5.35 3.73
CA TYR A 158 13.77 -6.68 3.40
C TYR A 158 12.89 -7.32 2.34
N ALA A 159 13.39 -7.40 1.11
CA ALA A 159 12.64 -7.99 0.00
C ALA A 159 13.58 -8.56 -1.06
N ASN A 160 13.08 -9.48 -1.90
CA ASN A 160 13.83 -9.99 -3.05
C ASN A 160 14.03 -8.90 -4.11
N LYS A 161 13.09 -7.95 -4.18
CA LYS A 161 13.14 -6.80 -5.08
C LYS A 161 12.57 -5.58 -4.37
N ILE A 162 13.29 -4.46 -4.42
CA ILE A 162 12.86 -3.19 -3.84
C ILE A 162 12.88 -2.14 -4.95
N TYR A 163 11.75 -1.47 -5.13
CA TYR A 163 11.57 -0.41 -6.09
C TYR A 163 11.10 0.86 -5.35
N LEU A 164 11.93 1.91 -5.39
CA LEU A 164 11.67 3.17 -4.72
C LEU A 164 11.52 4.29 -5.74
N ILE A 165 10.41 4.99 -5.71
CA ILE A 165 10.17 6.20 -6.48
C ILE A 165 9.82 7.34 -5.53
N SER A 166 10.51 8.47 -5.70
CA SER A 166 10.09 9.76 -5.16
C SER A 166 9.97 10.76 -6.30
N THR A 167 8.84 11.45 -6.36
CA THR A 167 8.59 12.50 -7.35
C THR A 167 8.69 13.91 -6.78
N ASN A 168 9.12 14.04 -5.52
CA ASN A 168 9.36 15.34 -4.89
C ASN A 168 10.70 15.92 -5.35
N ASP A 169 10.73 17.20 -5.66
CA ASP A 169 11.96 17.90 -6.06
C ASP A 169 12.90 18.10 -4.86
N GLY A 170 14.15 17.69 -5.01
CA GLY A 170 15.27 18.06 -4.14
C GLY A 170 15.40 17.33 -2.80
N VAL A 171 14.36 16.65 -2.30
CA VAL A 171 14.38 15.95 -1.00
C VAL A 171 13.72 14.59 -1.15
N GLY A 172 14.33 13.69 -1.90
CA GLY A 172 13.66 12.45 -2.27
C GLY A 172 13.58 11.42 -1.16
N VAL A 173 14.73 10.88 -0.79
CA VAL A 173 14.83 9.72 0.11
C VAL A 173 15.89 9.97 1.16
N ASN A 174 15.52 9.89 2.43
CA ASN A 174 16.44 9.81 3.55
C ASN A 174 16.43 8.39 4.12
N THR A 175 17.61 7.80 4.33
CA THR A 175 17.71 6.46 4.89
C THR A 175 18.86 6.38 5.88
N GLU A 176 18.53 6.12 7.15
CA GLU A 176 19.46 5.77 8.22
C GLU A 176 19.38 4.28 8.58
N GLY A 177 18.40 3.56 7.99
CA GLY A 177 18.12 2.16 8.24
C GLY A 177 18.74 1.20 7.22
N TYR A 178 18.22 -0.02 7.17
CA TYR A 178 18.73 -1.09 6.32
C TYR A 178 17.84 -1.34 5.10
N ILE A 179 18.46 -1.46 3.93
CA ILE A 179 17.84 -1.94 2.69
C ILE A 179 18.60 -3.20 2.27
N ASN A 180 17.89 -4.34 2.20
CA ASN A 180 18.46 -5.65 1.89
C ASN A 180 17.53 -6.50 1.02
#